data_b255b7e66ddf5307753b8f2f8052397b
#
_entry.id   b255b7e66ddf5307753b8f2f8052397b
#
_cell.length_a   1.000
_cell.length_b   1.000
_cell.length_c   1.000
_cell.angle_alpha   90.00
_cell.angle_beta   90.00
_cell.angle_gamma   90.00
#
_symmetry.space_group_name_H-M   'P 1'
#
loop_
_entity.id
_entity.type
_entity.pdbx_description
1 polymer ?
#
loop_
_entity_poly.entity_id
_entity_poly.type
_entity_poly.pdbx_seq_one_letter_code
_entity_poly.pdbx_strand_id
1 'polypeptide(L)'
;MGLNCATGPREMAEHVRWLSEQWPGVISIQPNAGLPELVDGNPSYPLSAEELADWAKRFVVEDGVNMIGGCCGTVTTHIKALHDMLEGLGQGRRPKPGNRASEWVPGLASLYGQIPYRQENAYLSIGERCNANGSKKFRELQEAEDWDGCIAMGREQAKEGSHALDLCTAFVGRDELSDMSAMVSRMRGAVHAPLVIDSTEFPVLEGALKLYGGKALINSINFEDGEEPAAKRLRLARKFGCGVIALTIDEEGMAKTTDEKVKLAHRLHDYAVNQHGLPSSDLLFDPLTFTICTGNEDDRRLGLETLDAIERISKELPECQIILGLSNISFGLKPAARHVLNSVYLQHALDRGMTGAIVHLSKILPLHSIPEEEVKVAEDLIYDRRAEGYDPLHAFIALYQDRTAAKVVKERPAEVEERLKLRIIDGDRPGLEEDLDEAMEEHAPLKIVNDILLGGMKVVGELFGSGQMQLPFVLQSAETMKASVSYLEPHMERTADSQ
;
A
#
# COMPACT_ATOMS: atom_id res chain seq x y z
N MET A 1 17.72 17.81 -8.06
CA MET A 1 16.44 18.46 -7.72
C MET A 1 16.67 19.93 -7.45
N GLY A 2 15.68 20.81 -7.56
CA GLY A 2 15.90 22.23 -7.30
C GLY A 2 14.64 22.95 -6.88
N LEU A 3 14.84 24.14 -6.26
CA LEU A 3 13.80 25.09 -5.93
C LEU A 3 14.07 26.37 -6.73
N ASN A 4 13.03 26.88 -7.37
CA ASN A 4 13.12 28.06 -8.20
C ASN A 4 11.92 28.97 -7.97
N CYS A 5 12.16 30.29 -7.85
CA CYS A 5 11.10 31.29 -7.80
C CYS A 5 10.22 31.22 -6.51
N ALA A 6 8.99 31.72 -6.59
CA ALA A 6 7.94 31.77 -5.57
C ALA A 6 8.26 32.65 -4.34
N THR A 7 9.41 32.47 -3.70
CA THR A 7 9.78 33.14 -2.45
C THR A 7 11.24 33.62 -2.47
N GLY A 8 11.62 34.40 -1.46
CA GLY A 8 13.01 34.73 -1.19
C GLY A 8 13.80 33.59 -0.54
N PRO A 9 15.13 33.77 -0.38
CA PRO A 9 15.98 32.73 0.17
C PRO A 9 15.66 32.41 1.65
N ARG A 10 15.16 33.36 2.40
CA ARG A 10 14.76 33.18 3.80
C ARG A 10 13.62 32.16 3.95
N GLU A 11 12.59 32.32 3.13
CA GLU A 11 11.42 31.45 3.12
C GLU A 11 11.73 30.06 2.55
N MET A 12 12.75 29.95 1.67
CA MET A 12 13.22 28.68 1.12
C MET A 12 14.08 27.87 2.10
N ALA A 13 14.63 28.48 3.15
CA ALA A 13 15.70 27.88 3.97
C ALA A 13 15.34 26.51 4.55
N GLU A 14 14.11 26.33 5.06
CA GLU A 14 13.66 25.04 5.60
C GLU A 14 13.53 23.97 4.51
N HIS A 15 13.04 24.35 3.34
CA HIS A 15 12.91 23.43 2.20
C HIS A 15 14.27 23.04 1.63
N VAL A 16 15.24 23.98 1.62
CA VAL A 16 16.62 23.71 1.22
C VAL A 16 17.27 22.73 2.19
N ARG A 17 17.10 22.93 3.50
CA ARG A 17 17.61 22.04 4.54
C ARG A 17 17.02 20.64 4.37
N TRP A 18 15.69 20.54 4.20
CA TRP A 18 15.02 19.26 3.96
C TRP A 18 15.58 18.56 2.71
N LEU A 19 15.76 19.28 1.59
CA LEU A 19 16.37 18.72 0.40
C LEU A 19 17.80 18.26 0.65
N SER A 20 18.58 19.03 1.42
CA SER A 20 19.95 18.68 1.81
C SER A 20 20.02 17.38 2.60
N GLU A 21 19.05 17.14 3.47
CA GLU A 21 18.99 15.94 4.32
C GLU A 21 18.46 14.73 3.56
N GLN A 22 17.49 14.92 2.66
CA GLN A 22 16.71 13.84 2.06
C GLN A 22 17.11 13.51 0.60
N TRP A 23 17.68 14.47 -0.14
CA TRP A 23 18.00 14.25 -1.56
C TRP A 23 19.50 13.94 -1.79
N PRO A 24 19.85 12.73 -2.30
CA PRO A 24 21.25 12.31 -2.45
C PRO A 24 21.95 12.92 -3.67
N GLY A 25 21.23 13.54 -4.58
CA GLY A 25 21.76 14.09 -5.83
C GLY A 25 22.09 15.57 -5.78
N VAL A 26 22.34 16.16 -6.94
CA VAL A 26 22.63 17.60 -7.12
C VAL A 26 21.41 18.43 -6.71
N ILE A 27 21.65 19.50 -5.94
CA ILE A 27 20.64 20.49 -5.53
C ILE A 27 20.91 21.82 -6.22
N SER A 28 19.88 22.41 -6.80
CA SER A 28 19.89 23.69 -7.50
C SER A 28 18.88 24.65 -6.88
N ILE A 29 19.30 25.86 -6.51
CA ILE A 29 18.46 26.84 -5.81
C ILE A 29 18.54 28.21 -6.53
N GLN A 30 17.37 28.73 -6.94
CA GLN A 30 17.21 30.04 -7.61
C GLN A 30 16.07 30.83 -6.95
N PRO A 31 16.28 31.48 -5.80
CA PRO A 31 15.28 32.29 -5.13
C PRO A 31 15.03 33.62 -5.85
N ASN A 32 13.89 34.25 -5.54
CA ASN A 32 13.67 35.64 -5.84
C ASN A 32 14.57 36.55 -4.99
N ALA A 33 14.76 37.78 -5.40
CA ALA A 33 15.41 38.81 -4.58
C ALA A 33 14.49 39.30 -3.44
N GLY A 34 14.03 38.36 -2.59
CA GLY A 34 13.04 38.57 -1.54
C GLY A 34 11.60 38.35 -2.00
N LEU A 35 10.65 38.59 -1.09
CA LEU A 35 9.23 38.61 -1.44
C LEU A 35 8.90 39.94 -2.14
N PRO A 36 8.04 39.93 -3.20
CA PRO A 36 7.65 41.13 -3.87
C PRO A 36 6.80 42.05 -2.99
N GLU A 37 7.13 43.33 -2.97
CA GLU A 37 6.35 44.41 -2.35
C GLU A 37 5.81 45.34 -3.42
N LEU A 38 4.63 45.91 -3.21
CA LEU A 38 4.08 46.89 -4.11
C LEU A 38 4.59 48.28 -3.73
N VAL A 39 5.43 48.89 -4.57
CA VAL A 39 5.90 50.27 -4.45
C VAL A 39 5.34 51.07 -5.62
N ASP A 40 4.50 52.03 -5.33
CA ASP A 40 3.82 52.86 -6.37
C ASP A 40 3.07 52.02 -7.41
N GLY A 41 2.47 50.91 -7.00
CA GLY A 41 1.68 49.99 -7.84
C GLY A 41 2.52 49.05 -8.70
N ASN A 42 3.85 49.03 -8.58
CA ASN A 42 4.75 48.16 -9.28
C ASN A 42 5.39 47.14 -8.33
N PRO A 43 5.61 45.87 -8.71
CA PRO A 43 6.33 44.91 -7.89
C PRO A 43 7.80 45.31 -7.75
N SER A 44 8.23 45.45 -6.49
CA SER A 44 9.63 45.68 -6.10
C SER A 44 10.13 44.50 -5.27
N TYR A 45 11.41 44.18 -5.44
CA TYR A 45 12.06 43.08 -4.71
C TYR A 45 13.12 43.67 -3.77
N PRO A 46 12.93 43.60 -2.43
CA PRO A 46 13.72 44.44 -1.50
C PRO A 46 15.08 43.82 -1.13
N LEU A 47 15.36 42.54 -1.45
CA LEU A 47 16.59 41.89 -1.04
C LEU A 47 17.80 42.45 -1.83
N SER A 48 18.81 42.90 -1.10
CA SER A 48 20.04 43.38 -1.70
C SER A 48 20.92 42.28 -2.29
N ALA A 49 21.87 42.64 -3.11
CA ALA A 49 22.83 41.72 -3.72
C ALA A 49 23.72 41.00 -2.66
N GLU A 50 24.11 41.77 -1.65
CA GLU A 50 24.92 41.27 -0.52
C GLU A 50 24.11 40.24 0.34
N GLU A 51 22.89 40.59 0.68
CA GLU A 51 22.02 39.67 1.43
C GLU A 51 21.73 38.37 0.65
N LEU A 52 21.50 38.45 -0.66
CA LEU A 52 21.34 37.27 -1.48
C LEU A 52 22.60 36.39 -1.47
N ALA A 53 23.78 37.01 -1.55
CA ALA A 53 25.06 36.29 -1.49
C ALA A 53 25.30 35.65 -0.13
N ASP A 54 24.91 36.28 0.98
CA ASP A 54 25.02 35.74 2.33
C ASP A 54 24.13 34.51 2.50
N TRP A 55 22.89 34.56 2.04
CA TRP A 55 22.00 33.41 2.04
C TRP A 55 22.54 32.28 1.15
N ALA A 56 23.01 32.59 -0.05
CA ALA A 56 23.58 31.63 -0.96
C ALA A 56 24.82 30.95 -0.35
N LYS A 57 25.66 31.71 0.36
CA LYS A 57 26.83 31.16 1.08
C LYS A 57 26.41 30.12 2.11
N ARG A 58 25.36 30.39 2.89
CA ARG A 58 24.81 29.42 3.87
C ARG A 58 24.34 28.16 3.14
N PHE A 59 23.51 28.28 2.09
CA PHE A 59 23.05 27.14 1.33
C PHE A 59 24.16 26.28 0.73
N VAL A 60 25.24 26.93 0.25
CA VAL A 60 26.40 26.22 -0.30
C VAL A 60 27.22 25.56 0.79
N VAL A 61 27.49 26.24 1.91
CA VAL A 61 28.43 25.77 2.94
C VAL A 61 27.76 24.85 3.94
N GLU A 62 26.55 25.19 4.40
CA GLU A 62 25.83 24.46 5.44
C GLU A 62 24.96 23.33 4.85
N ASP A 63 24.21 23.63 3.77
CA ASP A 63 23.24 22.72 3.19
C ASP A 63 23.76 21.94 1.96
N GLY A 64 25.00 22.22 1.50
CA GLY A 64 25.62 21.50 0.39
C GLY A 64 24.96 21.69 -0.97
N VAL A 65 24.35 22.85 -1.21
CA VAL A 65 23.77 23.21 -2.51
C VAL A 65 24.86 23.27 -3.57
N ASN A 66 24.61 22.69 -4.74
CA ASN A 66 25.60 22.52 -5.81
C ASN A 66 25.48 23.61 -6.90
N MET A 67 24.29 24.13 -7.11
CA MET A 67 24.01 25.17 -8.10
C MET A 67 23.21 26.29 -7.45
N ILE A 68 23.67 27.51 -7.58
CA ILE A 68 23.00 28.68 -7.02
C ILE A 68 22.81 29.73 -8.12
N GLY A 69 21.69 30.42 -8.05
CA GLY A 69 21.35 31.51 -8.97
C GLY A 69 20.31 32.43 -8.39
N GLY A 70 19.60 33.13 -9.22
CA GLY A 70 18.49 33.98 -8.83
C GLY A 70 17.32 33.86 -9.81
N CYS A 71 16.15 34.38 -9.41
CA CYS A 71 14.94 34.42 -10.22
C CYS A 71 14.37 35.86 -10.23
N CYS A 72 13.08 36.03 -9.92
CA CYS A 72 12.42 37.35 -10.01
C CYS A 72 13.10 38.39 -9.11
N GLY A 73 13.26 39.61 -9.64
CA GLY A 73 13.93 40.70 -8.95
C GLY A 73 15.46 40.65 -8.92
N THR A 74 16.07 39.51 -9.31
CA THR A 74 17.54 39.46 -9.40
C THR A 74 18.03 40.15 -10.68
N VAL A 75 19.05 40.96 -10.52
CA VAL A 75 19.70 41.73 -11.61
C VAL A 75 21.21 41.40 -11.61
N THR A 76 21.96 41.99 -12.55
CA THR A 76 23.38 41.71 -12.76
C THR A 76 24.24 41.90 -11.49
N THR A 77 23.90 42.87 -10.64
CA THR A 77 24.61 43.08 -9.35
C THR A 77 24.43 41.89 -8.39
N HIS A 78 23.24 41.30 -8.34
CA HIS A 78 22.98 40.08 -7.54
C HIS A 78 23.82 38.92 -8.05
N ILE A 79 23.84 38.67 -9.37
CA ILE A 79 24.60 37.58 -9.97
C ILE A 79 26.10 37.79 -9.77
N LYS A 80 26.56 39.05 -9.86
CA LYS A 80 27.96 39.37 -9.57
C LYS A 80 28.31 39.08 -8.11
N ALA A 81 27.49 39.48 -7.16
CA ALA A 81 27.70 39.17 -5.74
C ALA A 81 27.76 37.65 -5.47
N LEU A 82 26.88 36.88 -6.11
CA LEU A 82 26.93 35.41 -6.05
C LEU A 82 28.24 34.85 -6.62
N HIS A 83 28.68 35.37 -7.77
CA HIS A 83 29.95 34.97 -8.38
C HIS A 83 31.14 35.31 -7.48
N ASP A 84 31.23 36.53 -6.99
CA ASP A 84 32.32 36.97 -6.11
C ASP A 84 32.36 36.16 -4.79
N MET A 85 31.21 35.84 -4.24
CA MET A 85 31.08 34.95 -3.08
C MET A 85 31.61 33.54 -3.37
N LEU A 86 31.22 32.94 -4.50
CA LEU A 86 31.69 31.61 -4.90
C LEU A 86 33.20 31.58 -5.17
N GLU A 87 33.76 32.60 -5.85
CA GLU A 87 35.21 32.75 -6.05
C GLU A 87 35.94 32.85 -4.68
N GLY A 88 35.38 33.59 -3.73
CA GLY A 88 35.91 33.71 -2.36
C GLY A 88 35.89 32.40 -1.57
N LEU A 89 34.99 31.46 -1.89
CA LEU A 89 34.96 30.13 -1.30
C LEU A 89 36.04 29.20 -1.89
N GLY A 90 36.67 29.57 -2.99
CA GLY A 90 37.72 28.85 -3.68
C GLY A 90 37.26 27.89 -4.74
N GLN A 91 37.93 27.91 -5.90
CA GLN A 91 37.59 27.04 -7.04
C GLN A 91 37.72 25.55 -6.67
N GLY A 92 36.77 24.76 -7.13
CA GLY A 92 36.79 23.30 -6.98
C GLY A 92 36.25 22.77 -5.64
N ARG A 93 35.86 23.62 -4.71
CA ARG A 93 35.07 23.18 -3.55
C ARG A 93 33.62 22.90 -3.98
N ARG A 94 33.43 21.70 -4.50
CA ARG A 94 32.08 21.11 -4.40
C ARG A 94 31.88 20.79 -2.92
N PRO A 95 30.87 21.35 -2.25
CA PRO A 95 30.50 20.88 -0.95
C PRO A 95 30.35 19.37 -1.08
N LYS A 96 31.05 18.59 -0.24
CA LYS A 96 30.76 17.17 -0.17
C LYS A 96 29.25 17.10 0.09
N PRO A 97 28.49 16.32 -0.69
CA PRO A 97 27.15 15.98 -0.27
C PRO A 97 27.30 15.55 1.19
N GLY A 98 26.62 16.18 2.11
CA GLY A 98 26.57 15.73 3.48
C GLY A 98 26.28 14.23 3.47
N ASN A 99 26.55 13.53 4.56
CA ASN A 99 26.21 12.11 4.67
C ASN A 99 24.68 12.01 4.58
N ARG A 100 24.16 12.12 3.36
CA ARG A 100 22.75 11.98 3.03
C ARG A 100 22.48 10.48 3.06
N ALA A 101 22.41 9.92 4.25
CA ALA A 101 21.71 8.69 4.46
C ALA A 101 20.23 9.04 4.19
N SER A 102 19.85 9.09 2.91
CA SER A 102 18.46 9.00 2.61
C SER A 102 18.05 7.63 3.11
N GLU A 103 17.19 7.59 4.11
CA GLU A 103 16.39 6.41 4.44
C GLU A 103 15.41 6.20 3.29
N TRP A 104 15.98 5.94 2.09
CA TRP A 104 15.16 5.60 0.96
C TRP A 104 14.53 4.24 1.21
N VAL A 105 13.22 4.23 1.38
CA VAL A 105 12.44 3.02 1.57
C VAL A 105 11.83 2.63 0.23
N PRO A 106 12.08 1.39 -0.27
CA PRO A 106 11.44 0.90 -1.48
C PRO A 106 9.92 0.89 -1.36
N GLY A 107 9.21 1.38 -2.39
CA GLY A 107 7.76 1.44 -2.33
C GLY A 107 7.12 1.99 -3.59
N LEU A 108 5.81 2.14 -3.53
CA LEU A 108 4.95 2.79 -4.52
C LEU A 108 4.71 4.25 -4.13
N ALA A 109 4.21 5.06 -5.04
CA ALA A 109 3.81 6.43 -4.74
C ALA A 109 2.57 6.85 -5.53
N SER A 110 1.70 7.61 -4.89
CA SER A 110 0.65 8.40 -5.51
C SER A 110 1.09 9.86 -5.62
N LEU A 111 0.22 10.76 -6.07
CA LEU A 111 0.46 12.21 -5.99
C LEU A 111 0.50 12.72 -4.53
N TYR A 112 0.02 11.95 -3.58
CA TYR A 112 -0.19 12.37 -2.19
C TYR A 112 0.87 11.85 -1.24
N GLY A 113 1.55 10.74 -1.58
CA GLY A 113 2.57 10.17 -0.70
C GLY A 113 3.13 8.85 -1.21
N GLN A 114 4.13 8.37 -0.48
CA GLN A 114 4.79 7.09 -0.69
C GLN A 114 4.15 6.03 0.20
N ILE A 115 4.04 4.80 -0.32
CA ILE A 115 3.65 3.59 0.40
C ILE A 115 4.81 2.60 0.29
N PRO A 116 5.49 2.23 1.38
CA PRO A 116 6.53 1.21 1.37
C PRO A 116 6.00 -0.14 0.88
N TYR A 117 6.84 -0.94 0.23
CA TYR A 117 6.47 -2.32 -0.11
C TYR A 117 6.33 -3.18 1.15
N ARG A 118 7.25 -3.02 2.11
CA ARG A 118 7.22 -3.71 3.39
C ARG A 118 6.55 -2.83 4.43
N GLN A 119 5.49 -3.35 5.00
CA GLN A 119 4.71 -2.68 6.04
C GLN A 119 5.17 -3.16 7.43
N GLU A 120 5.21 -2.25 8.41
CA GLU A 120 5.41 -2.63 9.79
C GLU A 120 4.17 -3.34 10.33
N ASN A 121 4.33 -4.56 10.86
CA ASN A 121 3.25 -5.39 11.42
C ASN A 121 2.04 -5.58 10.50
N ALA A 122 2.27 -5.55 9.18
CA ALA A 122 1.24 -5.71 8.16
C ALA A 122 1.87 -6.22 6.85
N TYR A 123 1.07 -6.32 5.81
CA TYR A 123 1.52 -6.62 4.43
C TYR A 123 1.02 -5.53 3.47
N LEU A 124 1.64 -5.42 2.31
CA LEU A 124 1.15 -4.54 1.25
C LEU A 124 -0.18 -5.08 0.71
N SER A 125 -1.30 -4.53 1.19
CA SER A 125 -2.63 -4.89 0.71
C SER A 125 -2.95 -4.14 -0.58
N ILE A 126 -3.18 -4.89 -1.67
CA ILE A 126 -3.58 -4.37 -2.98
C ILE A 126 -5.06 -4.72 -3.16
N GLY A 127 -5.90 -3.70 -3.23
CA GLY A 127 -7.35 -3.87 -3.34
C GLY A 127 -7.76 -4.35 -4.74
N GLU A 128 -8.47 -5.48 -4.84
CA GLU A 128 -8.81 -6.16 -6.10
C GLU A 128 -10.12 -5.69 -6.75
N ARG A 129 -10.90 -4.78 -6.13
CA ARG A 129 -12.25 -4.47 -6.60
C ARG A 129 -12.33 -3.56 -7.81
N CYS A 130 -11.25 -2.86 -8.19
CA CYS A 130 -11.17 -2.06 -9.41
C CYS A 130 -10.68 -2.85 -10.62
N ASN A 131 -10.88 -4.15 -10.61
CA ASN A 131 -10.50 -5.06 -11.67
C ASN A 131 -11.76 -5.59 -12.39
N ALA A 132 -11.92 -5.29 -13.68
CA ALA A 132 -13.08 -5.67 -14.48
C ALA A 132 -13.24 -7.18 -14.63
N ASN A 133 -12.14 -7.94 -14.57
CA ASN A 133 -12.20 -9.41 -14.66
C ASN A 133 -12.70 -10.04 -13.35
N GLY A 134 -12.34 -9.45 -12.19
CA GLY A 134 -12.68 -9.99 -10.87
C GLY A 134 -13.98 -9.40 -10.27
N SER A 135 -14.35 -8.17 -10.61
CA SER A 135 -15.45 -7.43 -9.97
C SER A 135 -16.62 -7.18 -10.91
N LYS A 136 -17.72 -7.90 -10.69
CA LYS A 136 -18.97 -7.68 -11.43
C LYS A 136 -19.46 -6.23 -11.30
N LYS A 137 -19.44 -5.66 -10.08
CA LYS A 137 -19.89 -4.28 -9.83
C LYS A 137 -19.01 -3.27 -10.58
N PHE A 138 -17.71 -3.47 -10.63
CA PHE A 138 -16.82 -2.58 -11.38
C PHE A 138 -17.10 -2.64 -12.88
N ARG A 139 -17.31 -3.85 -13.45
CA ARG A 139 -17.73 -4.01 -14.86
C ARG A 139 -19.00 -3.26 -15.18
N GLU A 140 -20.04 -3.42 -14.37
CA GLU A 140 -21.36 -2.77 -14.58
C GLU A 140 -21.21 -1.24 -14.57
N LEU A 141 -20.39 -0.68 -13.68
CA LEU A 141 -20.09 0.75 -13.65
C LEU A 141 -19.28 1.19 -14.90
N GLN A 142 -18.30 0.41 -15.31
CA GLN A 142 -17.50 0.67 -16.50
C GLN A 142 -18.34 0.60 -17.77
N GLU A 143 -19.22 -0.40 -17.92
CA GLU A 143 -20.17 -0.53 -19.04
C GLU A 143 -21.11 0.68 -19.13
N ALA A 144 -21.56 1.19 -17.99
CA ALA A 144 -22.40 2.38 -17.90
C ALA A 144 -21.64 3.69 -18.05
N GLU A 145 -20.29 3.63 -18.16
CA GLU A 145 -19.38 4.79 -18.12
C GLU A 145 -19.58 5.67 -16.87
N ASP A 146 -20.04 5.05 -15.79
CA ASP A 146 -20.14 5.68 -14.47
C ASP A 146 -18.74 5.73 -13.81
N TRP A 147 -17.92 6.63 -14.33
CA TRP A 147 -16.53 6.81 -13.83
C TRP A 147 -16.50 7.31 -12.38
N ASP A 148 -17.50 8.06 -11.96
CA ASP A 148 -17.61 8.53 -10.56
C ASP A 148 -17.89 7.37 -9.61
N GLY A 149 -18.76 6.44 -10.01
CA GLY A 149 -19.00 5.18 -9.30
C GLY A 149 -17.74 4.31 -9.21
N CYS A 150 -16.97 4.22 -10.30
CA CYS A 150 -15.69 3.51 -10.30
C CYS A 150 -14.67 4.15 -9.33
N ILE A 151 -14.56 5.49 -9.31
CA ILE A 151 -13.69 6.23 -8.39
C ILE A 151 -14.16 6.04 -6.93
N ALA A 152 -15.48 6.09 -6.69
CA ALA A 152 -16.04 5.87 -5.36
C ALA A 152 -15.64 4.49 -4.82
N MET A 153 -15.64 3.45 -5.67
CA MET A 153 -15.18 2.10 -5.30
C MET A 153 -13.67 2.09 -4.94
N GLY A 154 -12.83 2.83 -5.67
CA GLY A 154 -11.42 2.98 -5.33
C GLY A 154 -11.21 3.68 -3.98
N ARG A 155 -11.95 4.77 -3.73
CA ARG A 155 -11.92 5.49 -2.44
C ARG A 155 -12.39 4.62 -1.26
N GLU A 156 -13.41 3.80 -1.48
CA GLU A 156 -13.92 2.87 -0.48
C GLU A 156 -12.83 1.87 -0.07
N GLN A 157 -12.13 1.24 -1.03
CA GLN A 157 -11.04 0.32 -0.74
C GLN A 157 -9.88 1.00 -0.01
N ALA A 158 -9.48 2.22 -0.41
CA ALA A 158 -8.46 2.98 0.28
C ALA A 158 -8.89 3.32 1.73
N LYS A 159 -10.17 3.66 1.95
CA LYS A 159 -10.74 3.90 3.29
C LYS A 159 -10.79 2.63 4.14
N GLU A 160 -11.00 1.46 3.53
CA GLU A 160 -10.94 0.15 4.19
C GLU A 160 -9.51 -0.26 4.57
N GLY A 161 -8.48 0.49 4.13
CA GLY A 161 -7.08 0.26 4.45
C GLY A 161 -6.26 -0.42 3.34
N SER A 162 -6.77 -0.49 2.10
CA SER A 162 -5.93 -0.94 0.98
C SER A 162 -4.80 0.05 0.73
N HIS A 163 -3.57 -0.44 0.71
CA HIS A 163 -2.36 0.36 0.50
C HIS A 163 -2.17 0.76 -0.96
N ALA A 164 -2.61 -0.07 -1.91
CA ALA A 164 -2.62 0.19 -3.34
C ALA A 164 -3.90 -0.39 -3.98
N LEU A 165 -4.21 -0.01 -5.21
CA LEU A 165 -5.39 -0.50 -5.94
C LEU A 165 -4.98 -1.16 -7.24
N ASP A 166 -5.41 -2.40 -7.45
CA ASP A 166 -5.30 -3.10 -8.73
C ASP A 166 -6.36 -2.55 -9.69
N LEU A 167 -5.91 -1.97 -10.80
CA LEU A 167 -6.75 -1.36 -11.82
C LEU A 167 -6.61 -2.13 -13.12
N CYS A 168 -7.67 -2.87 -13.47
CA CYS A 168 -7.82 -3.55 -14.75
C CYS A 168 -9.12 -3.14 -15.42
N THR A 169 -9.04 -2.63 -16.64
CA THR A 169 -10.21 -2.22 -17.44
C THR A 169 -10.46 -3.14 -18.63
N ALA A 170 -9.73 -4.26 -18.72
CA ALA A 170 -9.88 -5.26 -19.76
C ALA A 170 -11.27 -5.91 -19.67
N PHE A 171 -12.12 -5.63 -20.67
CA PHE A 171 -13.45 -6.20 -20.76
C PHE A 171 -13.86 -6.42 -22.22
N VAL A 172 -14.44 -7.56 -22.51
CA VAL A 172 -14.84 -7.94 -23.88
C VAL A 172 -15.81 -6.92 -24.46
N GLY A 173 -15.48 -6.40 -25.64
CA GLY A 173 -16.30 -5.44 -26.37
C GLY A 173 -16.04 -3.95 -26.03
N ARG A 174 -15.09 -3.64 -25.18
CA ARG A 174 -14.66 -2.27 -24.88
C ARG A 174 -13.24 -2.00 -25.36
N ASP A 175 -12.92 -0.71 -25.55
CA ASP A 175 -11.55 -0.24 -25.82
C ASP A 175 -10.82 -0.06 -24.49
N GLU A 176 -9.97 -1.03 -24.15
CA GLU A 176 -9.22 -1.05 -22.90
C GLU A 176 -8.33 0.17 -22.71
N LEU A 177 -7.67 0.65 -23.81
CA LEU A 177 -6.80 1.83 -23.75
C LEU A 177 -7.60 3.10 -23.42
N SER A 178 -8.76 3.26 -24.01
CA SER A 178 -9.66 4.39 -23.75
C SER A 178 -10.14 4.36 -22.30
N ASP A 179 -10.63 3.22 -21.84
CA ASP A 179 -11.17 3.04 -20.48
C ASP A 179 -10.07 3.21 -19.42
N MET A 180 -8.89 2.60 -19.62
CA MET A 180 -7.75 2.76 -18.73
C MET A 180 -7.29 4.22 -18.64
N SER A 181 -7.24 4.91 -19.78
CA SER A 181 -6.87 6.34 -19.83
C SER A 181 -7.89 7.20 -19.08
N ALA A 182 -9.19 6.93 -19.24
CA ALA A 182 -10.26 7.60 -18.54
C ALA A 182 -10.16 7.41 -17.02
N MET A 183 -9.90 6.16 -16.58
CA MET A 183 -9.77 5.82 -15.16
C MET A 183 -8.53 6.43 -14.52
N VAL A 184 -7.34 6.23 -15.11
CA VAL A 184 -6.07 6.74 -14.54
C VAL A 184 -6.09 8.26 -14.43
N SER A 185 -6.58 8.96 -15.47
CA SER A 185 -6.68 10.43 -15.47
C SER A 185 -7.50 10.96 -14.31
N ARG A 186 -8.53 10.24 -13.88
CA ARG A 186 -9.43 10.62 -12.79
C ARG A 186 -8.91 10.13 -11.43
N MET A 187 -8.52 8.85 -11.34
CA MET A 187 -8.10 8.23 -10.07
C MET A 187 -6.84 8.88 -9.49
N ARG A 188 -5.88 9.27 -10.34
CA ARG A 188 -4.61 9.88 -9.88
C ARG A 188 -4.77 11.09 -8.98
N GLY A 189 -5.84 11.87 -9.18
CA GLY A 189 -6.14 13.07 -8.38
C GLY A 189 -7.27 12.86 -7.37
N ALA A 190 -7.93 11.70 -7.38
CA ALA A 190 -9.12 11.44 -6.57
C ALA A 190 -8.91 10.36 -5.51
N VAL A 191 -7.88 9.53 -5.64
CA VAL A 191 -7.57 8.43 -4.74
C VAL A 191 -6.14 8.57 -4.22
N HIS A 192 -5.96 8.43 -2.90
CA HIS A 192 -4.65 8.59 -2.28
C HIS A 192 -3.76 7.34 -2.43
N ALA A 193 -4.35 6.17 -2.62
CA ALA A 193 -3.63 4.92 -2.81
C ALA A 193 -2.94 4.89 -4.21
N PRO A 194 -1.68 4.41 -4.30
CA PRO A 194 -1.02 4.14 -5.57
C PRO A 194 -1.76 3.12 -6.42
N LEU A 195 -1.53 3.15 -7.74
CA LEU A 195 -2.14 2.25 -8.69
C LEU A 195 -1.19 1.11 -9.09
N VAL A 196 -1.74 -0.09 -9.16
CA VAL A 196 -1.21 -1.23 -9.87
C VAL A 196 -1.92 -1.26 -11.23
N ILE A 197 -1.17 -1.13 -12.32
CA ILE A 197 -1.73 -1.11 -13.66
C ILE A 197 -1.72 -2.55 -14.19
N ASP A 198 -2.89 -3.14 -14.26
CA ASP A 198 -3.09 -4.53 -14.67
C ASP A 198 -3.60 -4.59 -16.11
N SER A 199 -2.70 -4.97 -17.02
CA SER A 199 -3.02 -5.19 -18.43
C SER A 199 -1.99 -6.09 -19.10
N THR A 200 -2.46 -6.95 -20.00
CA THR A 200 -1.60 -7.72 -20.91
C THR A 200 -1.13 -6.90 -22.11
N GLU A 201 -1.83 -5.79 -22.43
CA GLU A 201 -1.59 -4.97 -23.61
C GLU A 201 -0.54 -3.88 -23.35
N PHE A 202 0.59 -3.94 -24.07
CA PHE A 202 1.66 -2.96 -23.93
C PHE A 202 1.21 -1.50 -24.17
N PRO A 203 0.38 -1.18 -25.20
CA PRO A 203 -0.11 0.18 -25.40
C PRO A 203 -0.95 0.72 -24.23
N VAL A 204 -1.69 -0.15 -23.55
CA VAL A 204 -2.49 0.21 -22.37
C VAL A 204 -1.58 0.58 -21.20
N LEU A 205 -0.56 -0.25 -20.91
CA LEU A 205 0.44 0.05 -19.89
C LEU A 205 1.15 1.38 -20.16
N GLU A 206 1.64 1.59 -21.40
CA GLU A 206 2.34 2.84 -21.76
C GLU A 206 1.41 4.05 -21.64
N GLY A 207 0.16 3.94 -22.09
CA GLY A 207 -0.86 4.99 -22.01
C GLY A 207 -1.16 5.37 -20.55
N ALA A 208 -1.38 4.39 -19.70
CA ALA A 208 -1.63 4.56 -18.28
C ALA A 208 -0.46 5.28 -17.58
N LEU A 209 0.77 4.81 -17.81
CA LEU A 209 1.96 5.35 -17.16
C LEU A 209 2.29 6.79 -17.59
N LYS A 210 1.97 7.18 -18.84
CA LYS A 210 2.07 8.57 -19.30
C LYS A 210 1.12 9.51 -18.57
N LEU A 211 0.01 9.01 -18.08
CA LEU A 211 -1.02 9.79 -17.38
C LEU A 211 -0.84 9.76 -15.85
N TYR A 212 -0.16 8.74 -15.31
CA TYR A 212 0.00 8.57 -13.87
C TYR A 212 1.23 9.33 -13.36
N GLY A 213 1.02 10.20 -12.37
CA GLY A 213 2.08 11.07 -11.84
C GLY A 213 2.86 10.49 -10.64
N GLY A 214 2.51 9.29 -10.18
CA GLY A 214 3.18 8.59 -9.07
C GLY A 214 4.12 7.48 -9.56
N LYS A 215 4.60 6.66 -8.63
CA LYS A 215 5.30 5.40 -8.92
C LYS A 215 4.31 4.25 -8.89
N ALA A 216 3.89 3.78 -10.06
CA ALA A 216 2.97 2.67 -10.24
C ALA A 216 3.67 1.31 -10.12
N LEU A 217 2.87 0.25 -10.00
CA LEU A 217 3.29 -1.14 -10.18
C LEU A 217 2.71 -1.67 -11.48
N ILE A 218 3.52 -2.31 -12.31
CA ILE A 218 3.08 -2.99 -13.53
C ILE A 218 2.69 -4.42 -13.18
N ASN A 219 1.47 -4.82 -13.49
CA ASN A 219 0.97 -6.18 -13.41
C ASN A 219 0.72 -6.68 -14.85
N SER A 220 1.57 -7.49 -15.46
CA SER A 220 2.75 -8.17 -14.97
C SER A 220 3.77 -8.44 -16.09
N ILE A 221 4.89 -9.07 -15.75
CA ILE A 221 5.80 -9.73 -16.68
C ILE A 221 5.82 -11.24 -16.43
N ASN A 222 6.09 -11.99 -17.47
CA ASN A 222 6.37 -13.43 -17.44
C ASN A 222 7.11 -13.82 -18.74
N PHE A 223 7.39 -15.11 -18.94
CA PHE A 223 8.03 -15.63 -20.13
C PHE A 223 7.13 -16.55 -20.97
N GLU A 224 5.81 -16.49 -20.80
CA GLU A 224 4.86 -17.30 -21.58
C GLU A 224 5.07 -17.15 -23.10
N ASP A 225 5.24 -15.91 -23.56
CA ASP A 225 5.54 -15.57 -24.96
C ASP A 225 7.04 -15.29 -25.18
N GLY A 226 7.92 -15.83 -24.32
CA GLY A 226 9.35 -15.60 -24.36
C GLY A 226 9.80 -14.28 -23.70
N GLU A 227 11.07 -13.94 -23.92
CA GLU A 227 11.73 -12.83 -23.18
C GLU A 227 11.44 -11.44 -23.76
N GLU A 228 11.19 -11.31 -25.08
CA GLU A 228 11.04 -9.98 -25.71
C GLU A 228 9.81 -9.18 -25.19
N PRO A 229 8.62 -9.78 -24.99
CA PRO A 229 7.50 -9.07 -24.35
C PRO A 229 7.83 -8.57 -22.92
N ALA A 230 8.55 -9.38 -22.13
CA ALA A 230 9.01 -9.01 -20.81
C ALA A 230 10.02 -7.85 -20.90
N ALA A 231 10.99 -7.90 -21.83
CA ALA A 231 11.97 -6.83 -22.06
C ALA A 231 11.30 -5.49 -22.38
N LYS A 232 10.26 -5.48 -23.19
CA LYS A 232 9.50 -4.25 -23.51
C LYS A 232 8.90 -3.62 -22.26
N ARG A 233 8.27 -4.43 -21.41
CA ARG A 233 7.68 -3.97 -20.14
C ARG A 233 8.75 -3.52 -19.14
N LEU A 234 9.89 -4.22 -19.06
CA LEU A 234 11.01 -3.81 -18.20
C LEU A 234 11.63 -2.47 -18.63
N ARG A 235 11.81 -2.26 -19.96
CA ARG A 235 12.24 -0.94 -20.47
C ARG A 235 11.23 0.15 -20.12
N LEU A 236 9.93 -0.15 -20.19
CA LEU A 236 8.87 0.78 -19.79
C LEU A 236 8.94 1.07 -18.28
N ALA A 237 9.08 0.05 -17.45
CA ALA A 237 9.23 0.19 -16.00
C ALA A 237 10.43 1.07 -15.64
N ARG A 238 11.59 0.85 -16.28
CA ARG A 238 12.79 1.68 -16.09
C ARG A 238 12.56 3.12 -16.52
N LYS A 239 11.86 3.35 -17.63
CA LYS A 239 11.56 4.69 -18.14
C LYS A 239 10.70 5.51 -17.18
N PHE A 240 9.71 4.88 -16.55
CA PHE A 240 8.76 5.53 -15.64
C PHE A 240 9.08 5.34 -14.15
N GLY A 241 10.11 4.56 -13.81
CA GLY A 241 10.51 4.28 -12.42
C GLY A 241 9.52 3.37 -11.69
N CYS A 242 8.82 2.48 -12.40
CA CYS A 242 7.79 1.60 -11.83
C CYS A 242 8.40 0.36 -11.16
N GLY A 243 7.66 -0.22 -10.18
CA GLY A 243 7.86 -1.60 -9.79
C GLY A 243 7.16 -2.55 -10.77
N VAL A 244 7.49 -3.84 -10.70
CA VAL A 244 6.99 -4.86 -11.62
C VAL A 244 6.62 -6.14 -10.86
N ILE A 245 5.42 -6.65 -11.09
CA ILE A 245 5.01 -8.00 -10.69
C ILE A 245 5.53 -8.99 -11.73
N ALA A 246 6.20 -10.05 -11.28
CA ALA A 246 6.74 -11.10 -12.10
C ALA A 246 6.08 -12.43 -11.75
N LEU A 247 5.29 -12.97 -12.70
CA LEU A 247 4.61 -14.24 -12.55
C LEU A 247 5.55 -15.41 -12.89
N THR A 248 5.50 -16.47 -12.11
CA THR A 248 6.28 -17.70 -12.38
C THR A 248 5.64 -18.52 -13.50
N ILE A 249 5.65 -17.96 -14.72
CA ILE A 249 5.17 -18.55 -15.96
C ILE A 249 6.29 -18.46 -17.01
N ASP A 250 6.54 -19.53 -17.73
CA ASP A 250 7.46 -19.57 -18.85
C ASP A 250 6.83 -20.21 -20.09
N GLU A 251 7.65 -20.51 -21.08
CA GLU A 251 7.26 -21.10 -22.35
C GLU A 251 6.65 -22.51 -22.21
N GLU A 252 6.87 -23.18 -21.06
CA GLU A 252 6.29 -24.48 -20.72
C GLU A 252 4.95 -24.35 -19.98
N GLY A 253 4.65 -23.14 -19.48
CA GLY A 253 3.41 -22.79 -18.78
C GLY A 253 3.62 -22.30 -17.34
N MET A 254 2.57 -22.42 -16.54
CA MET A 254 2.55 -21.98 -15.14
C MET A 254 3.30 -22.99 -14.25
N ALA A 255 4.32 -22.53 -13.52
CA ALA A 255 5.05 -23.34 -12.55
C ALA A 255 4.11 -23.84 -11.43
N LYS A 256 4.14 -25.15 -11.16
CA LYS A 256 3.29 -25.80 -10.14
C LYS A 256 4.07 -26.22 -8.92
N THR A 257 5.27 -26.76 -9.09
CA THR A 257 6.10 -27.25 -7.98
C THR A 257 6.97 -26.14 -7.38
N THR A 258 7.37 -26.31 -6.16
CA THR A 258 8.31 -25.41 -5.46
C THR A 258 9.57 -25.17 -6.27
N ASP A 259 10.19 -26.22 -6.80
CA ASP A 259 11.45 -26.10 -7.55
C ASP A 259 11.28 -25.33 -8.86
N GLU A 260 10.19 -25.54 -9.60
CA GLU A 260 9.88 -24.79 -10.82
C GLU A 260 9.69 -23.31 -10.50
N LYS A 261 8.89 -22.98 -9.46
CA LYS A 261 8.64 -21.59 -9.02
C LYS A 261 9.94 -20.88 -8.63
N VAL A 262 10.78 -21.52 -7.84
CA VAL A 262 12.06 -20.95 -7.42
C VAL A 262 13.02 -20.77 -8.59
N LYS A 263 13.13 -21.78 -9.46
CA LYS A 263 13.95 -21.70 -10.68
C LYS A 263 13.55 -20.53 -11.56
N LEU A 264 12.23 -20.35 -11.77
CA LEU A 264 11.71 -19.23 -12.56
C LEU A 264 11.90 -17.88 -11.86
N ALA A 265 11.76 -17.80 -10.54
CA ALA A 265 12.05 -16.59 -9.79
C ALA A 265 13.50 -16.14 -9.99
N HIS A 266 14.46 -17.06 -9.96
CA HIS A 266 15.87 -16.76 -10.26
C HIS A 266 16.09 -16.31 -11.72
N ARG A 267 15.44 -16.96 -12.70
CA ARG A 267 15.50 -16.55 -14.11
C ARG A 267 14.92 -15.15 -14.31
N LEU A 268 13.77 -14.87 -13.72
CA LEU A 268 13.12 -13.55 -13.76
C LEU A 268 13.97 -12.49 -13.09
N HIS A 269 14.57 -12.81 -11.92
CA HIS A 269 15.49 -11.91 -11.24
C HIS A 269 16.70 -11.57 -12.10
N ASP A 270 17.40 -12.57 -12.61
CA ASP A 270 18.58 -12.33 -13.46
C ASP A 270 18.22 -11.46 -14.66
N TYR A 271 17.11 -11.76 -15.31
CA TYR A 271 16.65 -11.03 -16.47
C TYR A 271 16.26 -9.58 -16.14
N ALA A 272 15.42 -9.38 -15.12
CA ALA A 272 14.92 -8.06 -14.77
C ALA A 272 16.00 -7.17 -14.14
N VAL A 273 16.79 -7.72 -13.22
CA VAL A 273 17.75 -6.95 -12.41
C VAL A 273 19.09 -6.84 -13.13
N ASN A 274 19.72 -7.98 -13.47
CA ASN A 274 21.09 -7.98 -13.98
C ASN A 274 21.15 -7.56 -15.47
N GLN A 275 20.18 -7.98 -16.29
CA GLN A 275 20.20 -7.67 -17.72
C GLN A 275 19.46 -6.36 -18.05
N HIS A 276 18.36 -6.05 -17.35
CA HIS A 276 17.55 -4.85 -17.62
C HIS A 276 17.71 -3.73 -16.58
N GLY A 277 18.45 -3.95 -15.47
CA GLY A 277 18.79 -2.94 -14.48
C GLY A 277 17.61 -2.45 -13.64
N LEU A 278 16.56 -3.27 -13.47
CA LEU A 278 15.50 -2.98 -12.50
C LEU A 278 16.09 -3.12 -11.07
N PRO A 279 15.80 -2.21 -10.13
CA PRO A 279 16.18 -2.45 -8.73
C PRO A 279 15.55 -3.74 -8.20
N SER A 280 16.30 -4.59 -7.50
CA SER A 280 15.78 -5.83 -6.92
C SER A 280 14.56 -5.57 -6.04
N SER A 281 14.56 -4.47 -5.30
CA SER A 281 13.43 -4.05 -4.44
C SER A 281 12.14 -3.70 -5.20
N ASP A 282 12.24 -3.39 -6.49
CA ASP A 282 11.11 -3.05 -7.36
C ASP A 282 10.59 -4.28 -8.15
N LEU A 283 11.17 -5.46 -7.91
CA LEU A 283 10.72 -6.74 -8.46
C LEU A 283 9.87 -7.48 -7.41
N LEU A 284 8.62 -7.75 -7.74
CA LEU A 284 7.65 -8.42 -6.88
C LEU A 284 7.28 -9.77 -7.51
N PHE A 285 7.69 -10.88 -6.92
CA PHE A 285 7.33 -12.20 -7.42
C PHE A 285 5.91 -12.58 -7.03
N ASP A 286 5.13 -13.07 -7.98
CA ASP A 286 3.91 -13.84 -7.73
C ASP A 286 4.19 -15.30 -8.13
N PRO A 287 4.45 -16.17 -7.15
CA PRO A 287 4.68 -17.59 -7.41
C PRO A 287 3.41 -18.37 -7.79
N LEU A 288 2.33 -17.69 -8.08
CA LEU A 288 1.01 -18.17 -8.46
C LEU A 288 0.31 -18.98 -7.37
N THR A 289 -0.95 -18.63 -7.16
CA THR A 289 -1.85 -19.35 -6.27
C THR A 289 -2.85 -20.15 -7.09
N PHE A 290 -2.83 -21.46 -6.93
CA PHE A 290 -3.82 -22.36 -7.52
C PHE A 290 -4.85 -22.79 -6.48
N THR A 291 -6.07 -23.08 -6.94
CA THR A 291 -7.08 -23.60 -6.04
C THR A 291 -6.76 -25.03 -5.60
N ILE A 292 -6.92 -25.28 -4.32
CA ILE A 292 -6.81 -26.63 -3.73
C ILE A 292 -8.18 -27.28 -3.49
N CYS A 293 -9.23 -26.69 -4.03
CA CYS A 293 -10.63 -27.03 -3.74
C CYS A 293 -11.32 -27.74 -4.91
N THR A 294 -10.59 -28.20 -5.92
CA THR A 294 -11.13 -28.91 -7.10
C THR A 294 -11.55 -30.35 -6.83
N GLY A 295 -10.96 -30.97 -5.80
CA GLY A 295 -11.07 -32.40 -5.55
C GLY A 295 -10.10 -33.28 -6.36
N ASN A 296 -9.35 -32.72 -7.32
CA ASN A 296 -8.32 -33.43 -8.07
C ASN A 296 -7.10 -33.73 -7.19
N GLU A 297 -6.55 -34.92 -7.31
CA GLU A 297 -5.33 -35.33 -6.54
C GLU A 297 -4.14 -34.41 -6.84
N ASP A 298 -3.94 -34.05 -8.11
CA ASP A 298 -2.80 -33.24 -8.56
C ASP A 298 -2.84 -31.80 -8.04
N ASP A 299 -4.01 -31.30 -7.64
CA ASP A 299 -4.18 -29.93 -7.16
C ASP A 299 -4.01 -29.79 -5.64
N ARG A 300 -4.10 -30.88 -4.90
CA ARG A 300 -4.21 -30.86 -3.45
C ARG A 300 -3.02 -30.23 -2.72
N ARG A 301 -1.81 -30.38 -3.28
CA ARG A 301 -0.58 -29.86 -2.68
C ARG A 301 -0.14 -28.51 -3.24
N LEU A 302 -0.84 -27.96 -4.25
CA LEU A 302 -0.42 -26.72 -4.91
C LEU A 302 -0.34 -25.52 -3.95
N GLY A 303 -1.20 -25.49 -2.92
CA GLY A 303 -1.11 -24.49 -1.87
C GLY A 303 0.18 -24.58 -1.06
N LEU A 304 0.57 -25.80 -0.67
CA LEU A 304 1.82 -26.07 0.05
C LEU A 304 3.04 -25.78 -0.83
N GLU A 305 3.04 -26.20 -2.10
CA GLU A 305 4.12 -25.90 -3.05
C GLU A 305 4.35 -24.39 -3.18
N THR A 306 3.28 -23.60 -3.20
CA THR A 306 3.38 -22.14 -3.22
C THR A 306 3.94 -21.58 -1.91
N LEU A 307 3.53 -22.08 -0.76
CA LEU A 307 4.06 -21.67 0.55
C LEU A 307 5.57 -21.97 0.67
N ASP A 308 5.99 -23.16 0.26
CA ASP A 308 7.40 -23.56 0.29
C ASP A 308 8.25 -22.73 -0.71
N ALA A 309 7.68 -22.38 -1.87
CA ALA A 309 8.32 -21.47 -2.82
C ALA A 309 8.49 -20.06 -2.24
N ILE A 310 7.49 -19.52 -1.56
CA ILE A 310 7.57 -18.21 -0.87
C ILE A 310 8.74 -18.24 0.12
N GLU A 311 8.82 -19.26 0.96
CA GLU A 311 9.88 -19.37 1.97
C GLU A 311 11.29 -19.42 1.34
N ARG A 312 11.45 -20.16 0.26
CA ARG A 312 12.73 -20.24 -0.44
C ARG A 312 13.08 -18.95 -1.17
N ILE A 313 12.14 -18.36 -1.93
CA ILE A 313 12.37 -17.11 -2.65
C ILE A 313 12.71 -15.98 -1.66
N SER A 314 12.03 -15.89 -0.52
CA SER A 314 12.30 -14.87 0.49
C SER A 314 13.69 -14.98 1.11
N LYS A 315 14.23 -16.20 1.24
CA LYS A 315 15.59 -16.45 1.74
C LYS A 315 16.67 -16.26 0.69
N GLU A 316 16.40 -16.69 -0.55
CA GLU A 316 17.37 -16.68 -1.65
C GLU A 316 17.44 -15.31 -2.36
N LEU A 317 16.34 -14.54 -2.39
CA LEU A 317 16.22 -13.21 -3.02
C LEU A 317 15.64 -12.17 -2.02
N PRO A 318 16.30 -11.91 -0.90
CA PRO A 318 15.73 -11.16 0.24
C PRO A 318 15.44 -9.67 -0.05
N GLU A 319 16.03 -9.10 -1.10
CA GLU A 319 15.76 -7.71 -1.50
C GLU A 319 14.49 -7.55 -2.32
N CYS A 320 14.00 -8.64 -2.93
CA CYS A 320 12.76 -8.66 -3.71
C CYS A 320 11.53 -8.72 -2.80
N GLN A 321 10.38 -8.47 -3.39
CA GLN A 321 9.10 -8.62 -2.72
C GLN A 321 8.40 -9.89 -3.21
N ILE A 322 7.45 -10.39 -2.43
CA ILE A 322 6.63 -11.55 -2.80
C ILE A 322 5.17 -11.18 -2.57
N ILE A 323 4.36 -11.36 -3.59
CA ILE A 323 2.92 -11.12 -3.52
C ILE A 323 2.15 -12.32 -4.04
N LEU A 324 0.86 -12.41 -3.72
CA LEU A 324 -0.06 -13.41 -4.25
C LEU A 324 -1.37 -12.78 -4.69
N GLY A 325 -1.93 -13.28 -5.79
CA GLY A 325 -3.36 -13.23 -6.07
C GLY A 325 -4.09 -14.22 -5.13
N LEU A 326 -4.28 -13.81 -3.89
CA LEU A 326 -4.64 -14.70 -2.77
C LEU A 326 -5.95 -15.46 -2.98
N SER A 327 -6.97 -14.81 -3.52
CA SER A 327 -8.34 -15.35 -3.60
C SER A 327 -8.47 -16.62 -4.45
N ASN A 328 -7.45 -16.95 -5.24
CA ASN A 328 -7.44 -18.14 -6.10
C ASN A 328 -7.39 -19.45 -5.30
N ILE A 329 -6.75 -19.47 -4.10
CA ILE A 329 -6.62 -20.67 -3.27
C ILE A 329 -7.97 -21.35 -2.96
N SER A 330 -9.00 -20.54 -2.82
CA SER A 330 -10.35 -20.96 -2.40
C SER A 330 -11.39 -20.98 -3.53
N PHE A 331 -10.93 -20.85 -4.79
CA PHE A 331 -11.84 -20.84 -5.92
C PHE A 331 -12.66 -22.14 -5.97
N GLY A 332 -13.99 -22.02 -6.17
CA GLY A 332 -14.94 -23.15 -6.16
C GLY A 332 -15.69 -23.32 -4.83
N LEU A 333 -15.25 -22.72 -3.72
CA LEU A 333 -15.94 -22.78 -2.46
C LEU A 333 -17.07 -21.73 -2.32
N LYS A 334 -17.98 -21.96 -1.36
CA LYS A 334 -18.97 -20.95 -0.96
C LYS A 334 -18.29 -19.74 -0.31
N PRO A 335 -18.86 -18.52 -0.40
CA PRO A 335 -18.25 -17.28 0.09
C PRO A 335 -17.74 -17.34 1.55
N ALA A 336 -18.52 -17.92 2.49
CA ALA A 336 -18.12 -18.02 3.89
C ALA A 336 -16.86 -18.88 4.08
N ALA A 337 -16.80 -20.02 3.40
CA ALA A 337 -15.63 -20.91 3.40
C ALA A 337 -14.41 -20.22 2.77
N ARG A 338 -14.62 -19.45 1.68
CA ARG A 338 -13.54 -18.69 1.04
C ARG A 338 -12.90 -17.68 1.97
N HIS A 339 -13.70 -16.95 2.77
CA HIS A 339 -13.19 -15.95 3.70
C HIS A 339 -12.24 -16.58 4.71
N VAL A 340 -12.62 -17.75 5.27
CA VAL A 340 -11.80 -18.45 6.24
C VAL A 340 -10.52 -19.00 5.59
N LEU A 341 -10.64 -19.75 4.49
CA LEU A 341 -9.47 -20.34 3.83
C LEU A 341 -8.47 -19.27 3.37
N ASN A 342 -8.96 -18.16 2.77
CA ASN A 342 -8.12 -17.05 2.36
C ASN A 342 -7.37 -16.43 3.56
N SER A 343 -8.06 -16.25 4.71
CA SER A 343 -7.48 -15.63 5.90
C SER A 343 -6.41 -16.50 6.53
N VAL A 344 -6.67 -17.81 6.65
CA VAL A 344 -5.69 -18.78 7.19
C VAL A 344 -4.49 -18.90 6.24
N TYR A 345 -4.73 -19.02 4.93
CA TYR A 345 -3.66 -19.14 3.94
C TYR A 345 -2.78 -17.89 3.89
N LEU A 346 -3.40 -16.69 3.97
CA LEU A 346 -2.68 -15.42 4.05
C LEU A 346 -1.68 -15.42 5.21
N GLN A 347 -2.10 -15.82 6.41
CA GLN A 347 -1.22 -15.84 7.57
C GLN A 347 -0.03 -16.78 7.35
N HIS A 348 -0.27 -17.99 6.87
CA HIS A 348 0.81 -18.94 6.60
C HIS A 348 1.79 -18.46 5.53
N ALA A 349 1.31 -17.69 4.53
CA ALA A 349 2.16 -17.10 3.52
C ALA A 349 3.01 -15.94 4.08
N LEU A 350 2.43 -15.09 4.94
CA LEU A 350 3.15 -14.03 5.64
C LEU A 350 4.25 -14.57 6.55
N ASP A 351 3.96 -15.64 7.32
CA ASP A 351 4.91 -16.30 8.20
C ASP A 351 6.13 -16.85 7.42
N ARG A 352 5.96 -17.15 6.13
CA ARG A 352 7.03 -17.61 5.22
C ARG A 352 7.74 -16.50 4.45
N GLY A 353 7.38 -15.25 4.68
CA GLY A 353 8.09 -14.09 4.11
C GLY A 353 7.39 -13.44 2.91
N MET A 354 6.10 -13.73 2.66
CA MET A 354 5.29 -12.92 1.75
C MET A 354 5.19 -11.48 2.25
N THR A 355 5.30 -10.51 1.36
CA THR A 355 5.31 -9.08 1.70
C THR A 355 4.06 -8.33 1.26
N GLY A 356 3.26 -8.90 0.35
CA GLY A 356 2.04 -8.28 -0.15
C GLY A 356 1.03 -9.28 -0.69
N ALA A 357 -0.21 -8.84 -0.90
CA ALA A 357 -1.25 -9.65 -1.51
C ALA A 357 -2.29 -8.80 -2.23
N ILE A 358 -2.80 -9.30 -3.36
CA ILE A 358 -3.97 -8.76 -4.06
C ILE A 358 -5.19 -9.43 -3.43
N VAL A 359 -6.03 -8.63 -2.77
CA VAL A 359 -7.12 -9.16 -1.91
C VAL A 359 -8.35 -8.26 -1.90
N HIS A 360 -9.47 -8.86 -1.56
CA HIS A 360 -10.65 -8.13 -1.09
C HIS A 360 -10.52 -7.94 0.43
N LEU A 361 -9.94 -6.83 0.86
CA LEU A 361 -9.50 -6.64 2.25
C LEU A 361 -10.64 -6.83 3.27
N SER A 362 -11.84 -6.32 2.99
CA SER A 362 -13.00 -6.50 3.89
C SER A 362 -13.52 -7.95 3.97
N LYS A 363 -12.93 -8.89 3.23
CA LYS A 363 -13.23 -10.34 3.27
C LYS A 363 -12.15 -11.16 3.96
N ILE A 364 -11.06 -10.52 4.35
CA ILE A 364 -10.05 -11.13 5.20
C ILE A 364 -10.52 -11.00 6.65
N LEU A 365 -10.50 -12.11 7.36
CA LEU A 365 -10.95 -12.19 8.76
C LEU A 365 -9.72 -12.23 9.67
N PRO A 366 -9.74 -11.51 10.81
CA PRO A 366 -8.74 -11.71 11.84
C PRO A 366 -8.79 -13.14 12.36
N LEU A 367 -7.66 -13.82 12.49
CA LEU A 367 -7.64 -15.25 12.88
C LEU A 367 -8.32 -15.50 14.23
N HIS A 368 -8.17 -14.60 15.20
CA HIS A 368 -8.83 -14.71 16.51
C HIS A 368 -10.38 -14.69 16.43
N SER A 369 -10.93 -14.19 15.31
CA SER A 369 -12.38 -14.15 15.08
C SER A 369 -12.93 -15.43 14.44
N ILE A 370 -12.04 -16.33 13.96
CA ILE A 370 -12.41 -17.58 13.31
C ILE A 370 -12.43 -18.69 14.39
N PRO A 371 -13.47 -19.54 14.45
CA PRO A 371 -13.49 -20.68 15.36
C PRO A 371 -12.28 -21.58 15.16
N GLU A 372 -11.69 -22.05 16.27
CA GLU A 372 -10.46 -22.85 16.26
C GLU A 372 -10.60 -24.13 15.41
N GLU A 373 -11.76 -24.77 15.43
CA GLU A 373 -12.07 -25.92 14.58
C GLU A 373 -11.97 -25.59 13.09
N GLU A 374 -12.49 -24.43 12.66
CA GLU A 374 -12.46 -23.99 11.26
C GLU A 374 -11.02 -23.67 10.81
N VAL A 375 -10.23 -23.02 11.68
CA VAL A 375 -8.81 -22.77 11.43
C VAL A 375 -8.06 -24.09 11.25
N LYS A 376 -8.27 -25.05 12.16
CA LYS A 376 -7.62 -26.36 12.11
C LYS A 376 -7.94 -27.14 10.83
N VAL A 377 -9.22 -27.20 10.44
CA VAL A 377 -9.61 -27.91 9.21
C VAL A 377 -9.10 -27.18 7.95
N ALA A 378 -9.06 -25.84 7.98
CA ALA A 378 -8.42 -25.06 6.90
C ALA A 378 -6.92 -25.35 6.77
N GLU A 379 -6.20 -25.44 7.90
CA GLU A 379 -4.80 -25.85 7.91
C GLU A 379 -4.62 -27.28 7.40
N ASP A 380 -5.46 -28.22 7.84
CA ASP A 380 -5.41 -29.60 7.35
C ASP A 380 -5.59 -29.67 5.82
N LEU A 381 -6.46 -28.79 5.27
CA LEU A 381 -6.66 -28.67 3.84
C LEU A 381 -5.42 -28.05 3.14
N ILE A 382 -4.85 -26.97 3.68
CA ILE A 382 -3.66 -26.29 3.11
C ILE A 382 -2.46 -27.24 3.08
N TYR A 383 -2.27 -28.02 4.15
CA TYR A 383 -1.13 -28.96 4.31
C TYR A 383 -1.42 -30.37 3.80
N ASP A 384 -2.60 -30.62 3.22
CA ASP A 384 -3.07 -31.91 2.73
C ASP A 384 -2.91 -33.04 3.78
N ARG A 385 -3.33 -32.77 5.03
CA ARG A 385 -3.25 -33.72 6.16
C ARG A 385 -4.41 -34.68 6.12
N ARG A 386 -4.29 -35.74 5.34
CA ARG A 386 -5.29 -36.79 5.18
C ARG A 386 -5.02 -37.96 6.17
N ALA A 387 -6.07 -38.63 6.57
CA ALA A 387 -6.01 -39.87 7.36
C ALA A 387 -7.08 -40.88 6.87
N GLU A 388 -7.03 -42.10 7.36
CA GLU A 388 -8.05 -43.10 7.05
C GLU A 388 -9.44 -42.61 7.53
N GLY A 389 -10.37 -42.46 6.57
CA GLY A 389 -11.71 -41.92 6.85
C GLY A 389 -11.79 -40.39 6.99
N TYR A 390 -10.69 -39.65 6.81
CA TYR A 390 -10.66 -38.18 6.87
C TYR A 390 -10.08 -37.55 5.62
N ASP A 391 -10.90 -36.75 4.92
CA ASP A 391 -10.48 -35.89 3.82
C ASP A 391 -10.73 -34.44 4.23
N PRO A 392 -9.67 -33.61 4.34
CA PRO A 392 -9.80 -32.22 4.82
C PRO A 392 -10.67 -31.34 3.91
N LEU A 393 -10.71 -31.59 2.59
CA LEU A 393 -11.58 -30.82 1.69
C LEU A 393 -13.07 -31.11 1.96
N HIS A 394 -13.41 -32.38 2.13
CA HIS A 394 -14.78 -32.77 2.45
C HIS A 394 -15.19 -32.26 3.85
N ALA A 395 -14.29 -32.37 4.83
CA ALA A 395 -14.51 -31.83 6.18
C ALA A 395 -14.73 -30.32 6.16
N PHE A 396 -13.88 -29.58 5.41
CA PHE A 396 -14.00 -28.14 5.28
C PHE A 396 -15.31 -27.71 4.59
N ILE A 397 -15.70 -28.37 3.50
CA ILE A 397 -16.97 -28.11 2.81
C ILE A 397 -18.14 -28.37 3.74
N ALA A 398 -18.11 -29.45 4.54
CA ALA A 398 -19.17 -29.82 5.47
C ALA A 398 -19.44 -28.75 6.53
N LEU A 399 -18.41 -28.07 7.04
CA LEU A 399 -18.54 -26.98 8.01
C LEU A 399 -19.42 -25.81 7.48
N TYR A 400 -19.53 -25.67 6.16
CA TYR A 400 -20.24 -24.54 5.52
C TYR A 400 -21.48 -24.97 4.71
N GLN A 401 -21.91 -26.28 4.78
CA GLN A 401 -23.03 -26.77 3.98
C GLN A 401 -24.33 -26.00 4.25
N ASP A 402 -24.62 -25.73 5.49
CA ASP A 402 -25.86 -25.09 5.95
C ASP A 402 -25.69 -23.58 6.25
N ARG A 403 -24.48 -23.05 6.11
CA ARG A 403 -24.20 -21.63 6.33
C ARG A 403 -24.39 -20.85 5.04
N THR A 404 -25.46 -20.06 4.99
CA THR A 404 -25.52 -18.88 4.11
C THR A 404 -24.48 -17.86 4.62
N ALA A 405 -24.01 -16.95 3.75
CA ALA A 405 -23.03 -15.88 4.10
C ALA A 405 -23.55 -14.86 5.15
N ALA A 406 -24.53 -15.25 5.95
CA ALA A 406 -24.98 -14.49 7.11
C ALA A 406 -23.87 -14.51 8.16
N LYS A 407 -23.54 -13.31 8.67
CA LYS A 407 -22.64 -13.07 9.80
C LYS A 407 -22.66 -14.24 10.78
N VAL A 408 -21.48 -14.74 11.15
CA VAL A 408 -21.34 -15.55 12.36
C VAL A 408 -21.89 -14.67 13.47
N VAL A 409 -23.10 -14.98 13.92
CA VAL A 409 -23.65 -14.38 15.14
C VAL A 409 -22.83 -14.99 16.27
N LYS A 410 -21.75 -14.33 16.67
CA LYS A 410 -21.11 -14.66 17.95
C LYS A 410 -22.20 -14.50 19.02
N GLU A 411 -22.40 -15.52 19.83
CA GLU A 411 -23.21 -15.35 21.04
C GLU A 411 -22.62 -14.17 21.82
N ARG A 412 -23.41 -13.11 21.96
CA ARG A 412 -22.97 -11.93 22.71
C ARG A 412 -22.98 -12.27 24.18
N PRO A 413 -21.91 -11.94 24.94
CA PRO A 413 -21.89 -12.11 26.37
C PRO A 413 -23.11 -11.47 27.04
N ALA A 414 -23.57 -12.06 28.14
CA ALA A 414 -24.67 -11.49 28.93
C ALA A 414 -24.25 -10.16 29.58
N GLU A 415 -23.02 -10.08 30.06
CA GLU A 415 -22.44 -8.92 30.72
C GLU A 415 -22.14 -7.80 29.72
N VAL A 416 -22.65 -6.62 29.98
CA VAL A 416 -22.52 -5.45 29.07
C VAL A 416 -21.07 -5.00 28.90
N GLU A 417 -20.24 -5.11 29.95
CA GLU A 417 -18.82 -4.75 29.92
C GLU A 417 -18.05 -5.64 28.95
N GLU A 418 -18.31 -6.94 28.96
CA GLU A 418 -17.66 -7.88 28.02
C GLU A 418 -18.19 -7.68 26.61
N ARG A 419 -19.48 -7.33 26.41
CA ARG A 419 -20.00 -6.97 25.10
C ARG A 419 -19.30 -5.75 24.53
N LEU A 420 -19.14 -4.67 25.33
CA LEU A 420 -18.47 -3.45 24.92
C LEU A 420 -16.99 -3.66 24.60
N LYS A 421 -16.27 -4.45 25.41
CA LYS A 421 -14.88 -4.84 25.10
C LYS A 421 -14.78 -5.57 23.76
N LEU A 422 -15.65 -6.56 23.52
CA LEU A 422 -15.67 -7.31 22.26
C LEU A 422 -16.02 -6.41 21.07
N ARG A 423 -16.93 -5.42 21.23
CA ARG A 423 -17.21 -4.45 20.17
C ARG A 423 -15.97 -3.64 19.77
N ILE A 424 -15.17 -3.24 20.77
CA ILE A 424 -13.89 -2.56 20.49
C ILE A 424 -12.94 -3.49 19.76
N ILE A 425 -12.75 -4.72 20.24
CA ILE A 425 -11.83 -5.71 19.67
C ILE A 425 -12.23 -6.05 18.22
N ASP A 426 -13.51 -6.30 17.99
CA ASP A 426 -14.04 -6.69 16.67
C ASP A 426 -14.33 -5.48 15.75
N GLY A 427 -14.23 -4.24 16.24
CA GLY A 427 -14.60 -3.03 15.48
C GLY A 427 -16.10 -2.94 15.15
N ASP A 428 -16.99 -3.58 15.96
CA ASP A 428 -18.42 -3.74 15.68
C ASP A 428 -19.25 -2.58 16.22
N ARG A 429 -19.87 -1.79 15.33
CA ARG A 429 -20.68 -0.61 15.70
C ARG A 429 -22.20 -0.87 15.83
N PRO A 430 -22.84 -1.77 15.03
CA PRO A 430 -24.28 -2.03 15.14
C PRO A 430 -24.71 -2.41 16.56
N GLY A 431 -25.59 -1.61 17.18
CA GLY A 431 -26.06 -1.80 18.56
C GLY A 431 -25.05 -1.35 19.64
N LEU A 432 -24.08 -0.50 19.26
CA LEU A 432 -23.10 0.06 20.21
C LEU A 432 -23.76 1.02 21.18
N GLU A 433 -24.66 1.88 20.71
CA GLU A 433 -25.33 2.90 21.50
C GLU A 433 -26.24 2.26 22.57
N GLU A 434 -26.96 1.19 22.21
CA GLU A 434 -27.79 0.44 23.14
C GLU A 434 -26.96 -0.22 24.27
N ASP A 435 -25.80 -0.80 23.92
CA ASP A 435 -24.91 -1.36 24.95
C ASP A 435 -24.24 -0.27 25.81
N LEU A 436 -23.98 0.93 25.25
CA LEU A 436 -23.48 2.07 26.03
C LEU A 436 -24.55 2.63 26.97
N ASP A 437 -25.82 2.70 26.54
CA ASP A 437 -26.95 3.10 27.40
C ASP A 437 -27.12 2.13 28.57
N GLU A 438 -27.12 0.82 28.30
CA GLU A 438 -27.18 -0.21 29.34
C GLU A 438 -26.01 -0.08 30.33
N ALA A 439 -24.78 0.13 29.83
CA ALA A 439 -23.62 0.30 30.69
C ALA A 439 -23.69 1.56 31.55
N MET A 440 -24.32 2.65 31.07
CA MET A 440 -24.51 3.89 31.85
C MET A 440 -25.54 3.73 32.99
N GLU A 441 -26.35 2.70 33.01
CA GLU A 441 -27.22 2.41 34.15
C GLU A 441 -26.42 1.97 35.37
N GLU A 442 -25.22 1.35 35.18
CA GLU A 442 -24.41 0.81 36.27
C GLU A 442 -23.08 1.56 36.47
N HIS A 443 -22.57 2.24 35.44
CA HIS A 443 -21.25 2.86 35.42
C HIS A 443 -21.28 4.30 34.94
N ALA A 444 -20.47 5.17 35.59
CA ALA A 444 -20.25 6.53 35.10
C ALA A 444 -19.54 6.48 33.70
N PRO A 445 -19.88 7.40 32.77
CA PRO A 445 -19.33 7.42 31.42
C PRO A 445 -17.80 7.38 31.37
N LEU A 446 -17.12 8.12 32.23
CA LEU A 446 -15.67 8.12 32.31
C LEU A 446 -15.08 6.76 32.72
N LYS A 447 -15.78 6.01 33.59
CA LYS A 447 -15.40 4.66 33.99
C LYS A 447 -15.58 3.67 32.84
N ILE A 448 -16.66 3.80 32.05
CA ILE A 448 -16.87 2.99 30.83
C ILE A 448 -15.69 3.18 29.88
N VAL A 449 -15.25 4.42 29.64
CA VAL A 449 -14.10 4.68 28.76
C VAL A 449 -12.83 4.08 29.32
N ASN A 450 -12.49 4.36 30.59
CA ASN A 450 -11.18 4.04 31.16
C ASN A 450 -11.00 2.55 31.51
N ASP A 451 -12.05 1.90 32.00
CA ASP A 451 -11.93 0.53 32.51
C ASP A 451 -12.41 -0.51 31.48
N ILE A 452 -13.44 -0.19 30.70
CA ILE A 452 -14.06 -1.14 29.78
C ILE A 452 -13.50 -0.95 28.37
N LEU A 453 -13.68 0.23 27.75
CA LEU A 453 -13.31 0.45 26.35
C LEU A 453 -11.79 0.44 26.14
N LEU A 454 -11.02 1.09 27.03
CA LEU A 454 -9.55 1.02 27.00
C LEU A 454 -9.04 -0.39 27.29
N GLY A 455 -9.76 -1.19 28.09
CA GLY A 455 -9.48 -2.62 28.23
C GLY A 455 -9.56 -3.38 26.92
N GLY A 456 -10.57 -3.09 26.09
CA GLY A 456 -10.70 -3.63 24.73
C GLY A 456 -9.56 -3.18 23.83
N MET A 457 -9.22 -1.87 23.83
CA MET A 457 -8.08 -1.35 23.02
C MET A 457 -6.74 -1.94 23.43
N LYS A 458 -6.53 -2.28 24.71
CA LYS A 458 -5.32 -2.97 25.16
C LYS A 458 -5.20 -4.34 24.51
N VAL A 459 -6.28 -5.12 24.44
CA VAL A 459 -6.31 -6.42 23.76
C VAL A 459 -6.01 -6.24 22.26
N VAL A 460 -6.59 -5.21 21.62
CA VAL A 460 -6.28 -4.87 20.21
C VAL A 460 -4.78 -4.62 20.04
N GLY A 461 -4.15 -3.87 20.95
CA GLY A 461 -2.70 -3.64 20.94
C GLY A 461 -1.87 -4.91 21.09
N GLU A 462 -2.29 -5.83 21.96
CA GLU A 462 -1.62 -7.13 22.17
C GLU A 462 -1.76 -8.03 20.93
N LEU A 463 -2.96 -8.10 20.32
CA LEU A 463 -3.23 -8.85 19.10
C LEU A 463 -2.45 -8.28 17.90
N PHE A 464 -2.36 -6.96 17.79
CA PHE A 464 -1.57 -6.29 16.77
C PHE A 464 -0.07 -6.55 16.96
N GLY A 465 0.44 -6.38 18.17
CA GLY A 465 1.85 -6.62 18.50
C GLY A 465 2.30 -8.08 18.31
N SER A 466 1.38 -9.05 18.45
CA SER A 466 1.64 -10.47 18.19
C SER A 466 1.40 -10.90 16.75
N GLY A 467 0.98 -9.96 15.84
CA GLY A 467 0.68 -10.26 14.45
C GLY A 467 -0.66 -10.97 14.20
N GLN A 468 -1.46 -11.20 15.26
CA GLN A 468 -2.78 -11.85 15.13
C GLN A 468 -3.90 -10.92 14.65
N MET A 469 -3.65 -9.61 14.65
CA MET A 469 -4.55 -8.59 14.11
C MET A 469 -3.77 -7.65 13.20
N GLN A 470 -4.31 -7.36 12.03
CA GLN A 470 -3.68 -6.49 11.05
C GLN A 470 -4.18 -5.04 11.19
N LEU A 471 -3.40 -4.08 10.72
CA LEU A 471 -3.67 -2.63 10.85
C LEU A 471 -5.10 -2.21 10.46
N PRO A 472 -5.73 -2.69 9.38
CA PRO A 472 -7.11 -2.32 9.05
C PRO A 472 -8.12 -2.62 10.15
N PHE A 473 -7.94 -3.73 10.87
CA PHE A 473 -8.82 -4.08 11.99
C PHE A 473 -8.55 -3.20 13.21
N VAL A 474 -7.28 -2.84 13.46
CA VAL A 474 -6.94 -1.84 14.49
C VAL A 474 -7.60 -0.50 14.20
N LEU A 475 -7.63 -0.07 12.94
CA LEU A 475 -8.32 1.17 12.53
C LEU A 475 -9.84 1.07 12.76
N GLN A 476 -10.47 -0.07 12.47
CA GLN A 476 -11.89 -0.30 12.76
C GLN A 476 -12.17 -0.24 14.26
N SER A 477 -11.32 -0.86 15.08
CA SER A 477 -11.39 -0.81 16.54
C SER A 477 -11.24 0.64 17.06
N ALA A 478 -10.27 1.39 16.54
CA ALA A 478 -10.06 2.79 16.89
C ALA A 478 -11.26 3.69 16.51
N GLU A 479 -11.87 3.44 15.36
CA GLU A 479 -13.07 4.16 14.93
C GLU A 479 -14.28 3.80 15.80
N THR A 480 -14.41 2.56 16.26
CA THR A 480 -15.46 2.14 17.20
C THR A 480 -15.23 2.79 18.57
N MET A 481 -13.98 2.82 19.05
CA MET A 481 -13.61 3.55 20.27
C MET A 481 -13.97 5.02 20.17
N LYS A 482 -13.64 5.68 19.06
CA LYS A 482 -13.97 7.09 18.82
C LYS A 482 -15.48 7.33 18.84
N ALA A 483 -16.27 6.46 18.20
CA ALA A 483 -17.73 6.54 18.21
C ALA A 483 -18.29 6.39 19.63
N SER A 484 -17.76 5.45 20.41
CA SER A 484 -18.14 5.25 21.81
C SER A 484 -17.87 6.49 22.68
N VAL A 485 -16.67 7.05 22.55
CA VAL A 485 -16.29 8.27 23.31
C VAL A 485 -17.18 9.44 22.92
N SER A 486 -17.42 9.64 21.61
CA SER A 486 -18.29 10.72 21.14
C SER A 486 -19.74 10.58 21.63
N TYR A 487 -20.23 9.34 21.77
CA TYR A 487 -21.55 9.07 22.32
C TYR A 487 -21.62 9.37 23.83
N LEU A 488 -20.59 9.00 24.57
CA LEU A 488 -20.51 9.21 26.03
C LEU A 488 -20.19 10.65 26.42
N GLU A 489 -19.52 11.45 25.56
CA GLU A 489 -19.05 12.81 25.87
C GLU A 489 -20.15 13.75 26.42
N PRO A 490 -21.38 13.79 25.87
CA PRO A 490 -22.47 14.62 26.39
C PRO A 490 -22.91 14.23 27.79
N HIS A 491 -22.64 13.00 28.22
CA HIS A 491 -23.02 12.42 29.51
C HIS A 491 -21.90 12.53 30.55
N MET A 492 -20.72 13.02 30.18
CA MET A 492 -19.60 13.26 31.10
C MET A 492 -19.80 14.54 31.87
N GLU A 493 -19.69 14.48 33.21
CA GLU A 493 -19.67 15.69 34.04
C GLU A 493 -18.43 16.52 33.65
N ARG A 494 -18.63 17.80 33.29
CA ARG A 494 -17.52 18.74 33.10
C ARG A 494 -16.96 19.05 34.47
N THR A 495 -15.85 18.46 34.84
CA THR A 495 -15.05 18.91 36.01
C THR A 495 -14.59 20.33 35.74
N ALA A 496 -14.97 21.25 36.66
CA ALA A 496 -14.70 22.68 36.60
C ALA A 496 -13.24 23.00 36.93
N ASP A 497 -12.25 22.26 36.42
CA ASP A 497 -10.83 22.50 36.65
C ASP A 497 -10.02 22.21 35.38
N SER A 498 -10.11 23.12 34.42
CA SER A 498 -9.06 23.37 33.42
C SER A 498 -9.28 24.75 32.80
N GLN A 499 -8.87 25.78 33.56
CA GLN A 499 -8.50 27.08 33.02
C GLN A 499 -7.02 27.10 32.69
#